data_a975fc03ab6f6a00eac01b1dd34c35fb
#
_entry.id   a975fc03ab6f6a00eac01b1dd34c35fb
#
_cell.length_a   1.000
_cell.length_b   1.000
_cell.length_c   1.000
_cell.angle_alpha   90.00
_cell.angle_beta   90.00
_cell.angle_gamma   90.00
#
_symmetry.space_group_name_H-M   'P 1'
#
loop_
_entity.id
_entity.type
_entity.pdbx_description
1 polymer ?
#
loop_
_entity_poly.entity_id
_entity_poly.type
_entity_poly.pdbx_seq_one_letter_code
_entity_poly.pdbx_strand_id
1 'polypeptide(L)'
;GVHIADVSNYVQGGSALDREALKRGTSVYLADRVIPMLPVRLSNEICSLNQGQDRLTLSCLMDIDKKGNMISHKIAETVICVDERMNYTDVKNILEDTDEEAKKRYEKLVPMFFLMKELSEILRGNRHHRGSIDFDFPESKIILNAAGRAIDIKPYEANVATRIIEDFMLMANETVAEECCRDDMPFVYRTHETPDPEKVESLLTLLHNQGVPVQKHGQEITPKEIQTILESIEGLPNEPQISRLILRTMKQAKYTTECSGHFGLAAKYYCHFTSPIRR
;
A
#
# COMPACT_ATOMS: atom_id res chain seq x y z
N GLY A 1 12.18 10.58 0.64
CA GLY A 1 11.59 10.69 1.99
C GLY A 1 10.11 10.32 2.02
N VAL A 2 9.71 9.54 3.00
CA VAL A 2 8.31 9.23 3.27
C VAL A 2 7.97 9.77 4.66
N HIS A 3 7.03 10.71 4.72
CA HIS A 3 6.70 11.46 5.91
C HIS A 3 5.25 11.20 6.32
N ILE A 4 5.04 10.74 7.54
CA ILE A 4 3.73 10.41 8.07
C ILE A 4 3.43 11.31 9.26
N ALA A 5 2.23 11.90 9.31
CA ALA A 5 1.84 12.76 10.43
C ALA A 5 2.04 12.04 11.77
N ASP A 6 2.71 12.69 12.71
CA ASP A 6 2.95 12.15 14.05
C ASP A 6 1.69 12.32 14.91
N VAL A 7 0.77 11.37 14.75
CA VAL A 7 -0.50 11.35 15.50
C VAL A 7 -0.26 11.10 16.98
N SER A 8 0.75 10.32 17.34
CA SER A 8 1.08 9.97 18.73
C SER A 8 1.51 11.17 19.57
N ASN A 9 2.02 12.22 18.93
CA ASN A 9 2.29 13.48 19.63
C ASN A 9 1.02 14.15 20.19
N TYR A 10 -0.12 13.94 19.54
CA TYR A 10 -1.41 14.55 19.93
C TYR A 10 -2.31 13.57 20.69
N VAL A 11 -2.25 12.28 20.38
CA VAL A 11 -3.04 11.24 21.02
C VAL A 11 -2.17 10.46 21.98
N GLN A 12 -2.10 10.97 23.21
CA GLN A 12 -1.28 10.36 24.27
C GLN A 12 -1.94 9.08 24.79
N GLY A 13 -1.12 8.05 25.04
CA GLY A 13 -1.57 6.78 25.58
C GLY A 13 -2.38 6.94 26.89
N GLY A 14 -3.51 6.25 26.99
CA GLY A 14 -4.43 6.32 28.13
C GLY A 14 -5.25 7.61 28.24
N SER A 15 -5.12 8.55 27.30
CA SER A 15 -5.95 9.76 27.23
C SER A 15 -7.41 9.44 26.88
N ALA A 16 -8.30 10.42 27.02
CA ALA A 16 -9.69 10.26 26.58
C ALA A 16 -9.81 10.02 25.08
N LEU A 17 -8.93 10.67 24.27
CA LEU A 17 -8.85 10.47 22.83
C LEU A 17 -8.39 9.05 22.48
N ASP A 18 -7.37 8.56 23.15
CA ASP A 18 -6.85 7.21 22.95
C ASP A 18 -7.90 6.13 23.28
N ARG A 19 -8.58 6.27 24.44
CA ARG A 19 -9.66 5.34 24.81
C ARG A 19 -10.82 5.35 23.81
N GLU A 20 -11.21 6.51 23.30
CA GLU A 20 -12.27 6.61 22.31
C GLU A 20 -11.84 6.04 20.96
N ALA A 21 -10.58 6.31 20.54
CA ALA A 21 -10.00 5.75 19.32
C ALA A 21 -9.92 4.22 19.38
N LEU A 22 -9.48 3.67 20.51
CA LEU A 22 -9.44 2.23 20.76
C LEU A 22 -10.83 1.60 20.67
N LYS A 23 -11.84 2.26 21.26
CA LYS A 23 -13.23 1.80 21.21
C LYS A 23 -13.79 1.79 19.79
N ARG A 24 -13.47 2.78 18.96
CA ARG A 24 -13.88 2.85 17.55
C ARG A 24 -13.10 1.86 16.68
N GLY A 25 -11.83 1.64 16.97
CA GLY A 25 -10.93 0.70 16.31
C GLY A 25 -10.51 1.09 14.90
N THR A 26 -11.35 1.84 14.14
CA THR A 26 -11.05 2.28 12.76
C THR A 26 -11.91 3.48 12.37
N SER A 27 -11.53 4.16 11.29
CA SER A 27 -12.43 5.06 10.58
C SER A 27 -13.28 4.27 9.60
N VAL A 28 -14.57 4.61 9.49
CA VAL A 28 -15.53 3.93 8.60
C VAL A 28 -15.80 4.81 7.39
N TYR A 29 -15.48 4.29 6.20
CA TYR A 29 -15.69 4.98 4.94
C TYR A 29 -16.99 4.51 4.29
N LEU A 30 -17.98 5.39 4.27
CA LEU A 30 -19.23 5.19 3.56
C LEU A 30 -19.15 5.81 2.16
N ALA A 31 -20.14 5.54 1.32
CA ALA A 31 -20.14 6.04 -0.05
C ALA A 31 -20.17 7.58 -0.14
N ASP A 32 -20.76 8.26 0.84
CA ASP A 32 -20.97 9.71 0.87
C ASP A 32 -20.20 10.44 1.99
N ARG A 33 -19.71 9.71 2.99
CA ARG A 33 -19.07 10.32 4.17
C ARG A 33 -18.10 9.39 4.86
N VAL A 34 -17.28 9.98 5.72
CA VAL A 34 -16.37 9.24 6.60
C VAL A 34 -16.80 9.46 8.06
N ILE A 35 -16.91 8.39 8.82
CA ILE A 35 -17.02 8.43 10.27
C ILE A 35 -15.62 8.24 10.84
N PRO A 36 -14.92 9.30 11.27
CA PRO A 36 -13.52 9.22 11.63
C PRO A 36 -13.31 8.57 13.00
N MET A 37 -12.21 7.82 13.14
CA MET A 37 -11.77 7.28 14.43
C MET A 37 -11.33 8.39 15.39
N LEU A 38 -10.65 9.40 14.88
CA LEU A 38 -10.21 10.59 15.61
C LEU A 38 -11.08 11.79 15.26
N PRO A 39 -11.20 12.82 16.15
CA PRO A 39 -11.92 14.04 15.83
C PRO A 39 -11.48 14.67 14.51
N VAL A 40 -12.43 15.22 13.75
CA VAL A 40 -12.18 15.85 12.44
C VAL A 40 -11.08 16.91 12.51
N ARG A 41 -11.02 17.69 13.59
CA ARG A 41 -9.98 18.69 13.82
C ARG A 41 -8.56 18.08 13.87
N LEU A 42 -8.41 16.86 14.40
CA LEU A 42 -7.13 16.14 14.33
C LEU A 42 -6.90 15.57 12.93
N SER A 43 -7.85 14.80 12.41
CA SER A 43 -7.65 14.05 11.18
C SER A 43 -7.54 14.92 9.93
N ASN A 44 -8.24 16.05 9.86
CA ASN A 44 -8.32 16.87 8.65
C ASN A 44 -7.52 18.19 8.73
N GLU A 45 -7.14 18.61 9.95
CA GLU A 45 -6.42 19.86 10.14
C GLU A 45 -5.02 19.63 10.72
N ILE A 46 -4.93 19.28 12.00
CA ILE A 46 -3.66 19.22 12.74
C ILE A 46 -2.73 18.12 12.20
N CYS A 47 -3.28 16.92 11.97
CA CYS A 47 -2.54 15.78 11.42
C CYS A 47 -2.62 15.70 9.89
N SER A 48 -3.19 16.69 9.21
CA SER A 48 -3.16 16.79 7.76
C SER A 48 -1.92 17.56 7.32
N LEU A 49 -1.15 17.01 6.38
CA LEU A 49 0.05 17.63 5.83
C LEU A 49 -0.36 18.70 4.81
N ASN A 50 -0.93 19.81 5.31
CA ASN A 50 -1.41 20.91 4.50
C ASN A 50 -0.27 21.77 3.98
N GLN A 51 -0.42 22.28 2.76
CA GLN A 51 0.55 23.16 2.08
C GLN A 51 0.87 24.41 2.91
N GLY A 52 2.16 24.77 2.99
CA GLY A 52 2.65 25.98 3.64
C GLY A 52 2.50 26.00 5.15
N GLN A 53 2.33 24.84 5.80
CA GLN A 53 2.18 24.74 7.24
C GLN A 53 3.15 23.72 7.82
N ASP A 54 3.83 24.11 8.88
CA ASP A 54 4.70 23.20 9.62
C ASP A 54 3.87 22.09 10.29
N ARG A 55 4.30 20.83 10.07
CA ARG A 55 3.66 19.64 10.64
C ARG A 55 4.68 18.69 11.24
N LEU A 56 4.34 18.16 12.40
CA LEU A 56 5.11 17.09 13.04
C LEU A 56 4.90 15.79 12.26
N THR A 57 6.00 15.13 11.92
CA THR A 57 5.96 13.87 11.21
C THR A 57 6.98 12.89 11.75
N LEU A 58 6.67 11.60 11.61
CA LEU A 58 7.63 10.53 11.67
C LEU A 58 8.07 10.23 10.24
N SER A 59 9.36 10.32 9.98
CA SER A 59 9.90 10.29 8.61
C SER A 59 10.87 9.14 8.42
N CYS A 60 10.73 8.45 7.28
CA CYS A 60 11.69 7.48 6.78
C CYS A 60 12.40 8.10 5.56
N LEU A 61 13.67 8.45 5.72
CA LEU A 61 14.53 8.96 4.66
C LEU A 61 15.36 7.80 4.12
N MET A 62 15.43 7.64 2.81
CA MET A 62 16.04 6.47 2.17
C MET A 62 16.91 6.91 1.00
N ASP A 63 18.16 6.48 0.98
CA ASP A 63 19.05 6.61 -0.17
C ASP A 63 18.99 5.32 -0.98
N ILE A 64 18.57 5.43 -2.22
CA ILE A 64 18.33 4.29 -3.11
C ILE A 64 19.20 4.43 -4.36
N ASP A 65 19.89 3.36 -4.74
CA ASP A 65 20.70 3.35 -5.96
C ASP A 65 19.84 3.22 -7.24
N LYS A 66 20.47 3.36 -8.40
CA LYS A 66 19.82 3.25 -9.72
C LYS A 66 19.23 1.85 -10.00
N LYS A 67 19.53 0.86 -9.18
CA LYS A 67 18.98 -0.50 -9.28
C LYS A 67 17.83 -0.73 -8.31
N GLY A 68 17.49 0.28 -7.49
CA GLY A 68 16.47 0.18 -6.47
C GLY A 68 16.93 -0.48 -5.17
N ASN A 69 18.24 -0.62 -4.94
CA ASN A 69 18.75 -1.14 -3.68
C ASN A 69 18.86 -0.02 -2.64
N MET A 70 18.48 -0.32 -1.40
CA MET A 70 18.70 0.56 -0.25
C MET A 70 20.18 0.66 0.07
N ILE A 71 20.72 1.88 0.06
CA ILE A 71 22.12 2.17 0.45
C ILE A 71 22.19 2.57 1.93
N SER A 72 21.34 3.49 2.31
CA SER A 72 21.24 3.99 3.68
C SER A 72 19.81 4.46 3.97
N HIS A 73 19.44 4.50 5.24
CA HIS A 73 18.18 5.09 5.66
C HIS A 73 18.30 5.74 7.04
N LYS A 74 17.33 6.59 7.34
CA LYS A 74 17.21 7.24 8.66
C LYS A 74 15.73 7.37 9.00
N ILE A 75 15.35 6.88 10.17
CA ILE A 75 14.02 7.10 10.76
C ILE A 75 14.15 8.16 11.83
N ALA A 76 13.30 9.19 11.78
CA ALA A 76 13.38 10.31 12.72
C ALA A 76 12.03 11.01 12.87
N GLU A 77 11.82 11.59 14.05
CA GLU A 77 10.82 12.64 14.27
C GLU A 77 11.28 13.91 13.56
N THR A 78 10.41 14.52 12.78
CA THR A 78 10.74 15.68 11.96
C THR A 78 9.62 16.70 11.94
N VAL A 79 9.96 17.93 11.53
CA VAL A 79 8.99 18.96 11.15
C VAL A 79 9.13 19.16 9.66
N ILE A 80 8.02 19.06 8.94
CA ILE A 80 7.98 19.34 7.49
C ILE A 80 7.00 20.45 7.18
N CYS A 81 7.30 21.20 6.12
CA CYS A 81 6.38 22.15 5.48
C CYS A 81 6.18 21.71 4.03
N VAL A 82 4.95 21.35 3.69
CA VAL A 82 4.63 20.86 2.34
C VAL A 82 4.57 22.04 1.36
N ASP A 83 5.37 22.00 0.30
CA ASP A 83 5.41 23.06 -0.71
C ASP A 83 4.13 23.06 -1.56
N GLU A 84 3.64 21.88 -1.95
CA GLU A 84 2.47 21.76 -2.80
C GLU A 84 1.62 20.54 -2.45
N ARG A 85 0.31 20.73 -2.33
CA ARG A 85 -0.65 19.67 -2.09
C ARG A 85 -1.18 19.14 -3.43
N MET A 86 -0.51 18.09 -3.93
CA MET A 86 -0.87 17.45 -5.20
C MET A 86 -2.08 16.51 -5.06
N ASN A 87 -2.70 16.23 -6.20
CA ASN A 87 -3.72 15.20 -6.33
C ASN A 87 -3.34 14.20 -7.43
N TYR A 88 -3.91 12.99 -7.36
CA TYR A 88 -3.59 11.91 -8.29
C TYR A 88 -3.97 12.23 -9.74
N THR A 89 -5.02 13.01 -9.96
CA THR A 89 -5.51 13.36 -11.31
C THR A 89 -4.53 14.27 -12.02
N ASP A 90 -4.08 15.34 -11.37
CA ASP A 90 -3.13 16.28 -11.96
C ASP A 90 -1.78 15.60 -12.22
N VAL A 91 -1.28 14.81 -11.27
CA VAL A 91 0.00 14.07 -11.45
C VAL A 91 -0.12 13.06 -12.58
N LYS A 92 -1.22 12.30 -12.67
CA LYS A 92 -1.49 11.39 -13.78
C LYS A 92 -1.45 12.14 -15.12
N ASN A 93 -2.20 13.22 -15.23
CA ASN A 93 -2.30 14.00 -16.46
C ASN A 93 -0.95 14.60 -16.89
N ILE A 94 -0.13 15.03 -15.93
CA ILE A 94 1.24 15.51 -16.20
C ILE A 94 2.11 14.38 -16.74
N LEU A 95 2.07 13.20 -16.12
CA LEU A 95 2.91 12.08 -16.49
C LEU A 95 2.48 11.38 -17.79
N GLU A 96 1.19 11.46 -18.15
CA GLU A 96 0.61 10.90 -19.37
C GLU A 96 0.52 11.93 -20.52
N ASP A 97 0.98 13.17 -20.29
CA ASP A 97 1.02 14.26 -21.29
C ASP A 97 -0.37 14.65 -21.79
N THR A 98 -1.36 14.67 -20.92
CA THR A 98 -2.76 14.91 -21.29
C THR A 98 -3.29 16.28 -20.89
N ASP A 99 -2.54 17.07 -20.08
CA ASP A 99 -2.95 18.37 -19.57
C ASP A 99 -1.78 19.37 -19.50
N GLU A 100 -1.69 20.23 -20.52
CA GLU A 100 -0.67 21.28 -20.61
C GLU A 100 -0.86 22.40 -19.57
N GLU A 101 -2.07 22.65 -19.11
CA GLU A 101 -2.31 23.66 -18.06
C GLU A 101 -1.79 23.18 -16.71
N ALA A 102 -2.02 21.90 -16.38
CA ALA A 102 -1.46 21.28 -15.18
C ALA A 102 0.07 21.28 -15.21
N LYS A 103 0.69 20.94 -16.35
CA LYS A 103 2.14 21.00 -16.52
C LYS A 103 2.70 22.39 -16.27
N LYS A 104 2.07 23.43 -16.84
CA LYS A 104 2.49 24.82 -16.66
C LYS A 104 2.31 25.29 -15.21
N ARG A 105 1.20 24.90 -14.57
CA ARG A 105 0.94 25.23 -13.16
C ARG A 105 1.99 24.68 -12.22
N TYR A 106 2.42 23.44 -12.45
CA TYR A 106 3.37 22.72 -11.62
C TYR A 106 4.75 22.54 -12.26
N GLU A 107 5.14 23.44 -13.18
CA GLU A 107 6.37 23.34 -13.98
C GLU A 107 7.60 22.97 -13.17
N LYS A 108 7.76 23.55 -11.98
CA LYS A 108 8.90 23.29 -11.09
C LYS A 108 8.94 21.85 -10.54
N LEU A 109 7.79 21.19 -10.46
CA LEU A 109 7.65 19.84 -9.90
C LEU A 109 7.66 18.74 -10.97
N VAL A 110 7.40 19.10 -12.23
CA VAL A 110 7.33 18.14 -13.34
C VAL A 110 8.55 17.24 -13.44
N PRO A 111 9.81 17.75 -13.37
CA PRO A 111 10.98 16.87 -13.43
C PRO A 111 11.04 15.86 -12.28
N MET A 112 10.61 16.26 -11.07
CA MET A 112 10.53 15.38 -9.92
C MET A 112 9.52 14.26 -10.13
N PHE A 113 8.35 14.53 -10.72
CA PHE A 113 7.34 13.49 -10.97
C PHE A 113 7.84 12.42 -11.94
N PHE A 114 8.61 12.79 -12.97
CA PHE A 114 9.23 11.83 -13.87
C PHE A 114 10.27 10.96 -13.16
N LEU A 115 11.11 11.55 -12.28
CA LEU A 115 12.04 10.79 -11.46
C LEU A 115 11.33 9.86 -10.47
N MET A 116 10.23 10.31 -9.87
CA MET A 116 9.40 9.46 -9.00
C MET A 116 8.80 8.28 -9.78
N LYS A 117 8.34 8.51 -11.01
CA LYS A 117 7.84 7.44 -11.89
C LYS A 117 8.95 6.43 -12.20
N GLU A 118 10.14 6.89 -12.62
CA GLU A 118 11.29 6.02 -12.90
C GLU A 118 11.65 5.15 -11.68
N LEU A 119 11.76 5.76 -10.50
CA LEU A 119 12.04 5.02 -9.27
C LEU A 119 10.93 4.01 -8.94
N SER A 120 9.67 4.39 -9.08
CA SER A 120 8.52 3.51 -8.86
C SER A 120 8.59 2.27 -9.77
N GLU A 121 8.90 2.45 -11.06
CA GLU A 121 9.04 1.35 -12.02
C GLU A 121 10.19 0.39 -11.64
N ILE A 122 11.32 0.92 -11.18
CA ILE A 122 12.45 0.12 -10.68
C ILE A 122 12.05 -0.68 -9.44
N LEU A 123 11.44 -0.05 -8.44
CA LEU A 123 11.01 -0.70 -7.21
C LEU A 123 9.97 -1.80 -7.48
N ARG A 124 9.00 -1.51 -8.36
CA ARG A 124 7.98 -2.48 -8.79
C ARG A 124 8.61 -3.67 -9.51
N GLY A 125 9.54 -3.42 -10.43
CA GLY A 125 10.31 -4.47 -11.10
C GLY A 125 11.04 -5.38 -10.12
N ASN A 126 11.71 -4.82 -9.11
CA ASN A 126 12.40 -5.59 -8.08
C ASN A 126 11.44 -6.44 -7.24
N ARG A 127 10.27 -5.91 -6.86
CA ARG A 127 9.25 -6.69 -6.15
C ARG A 127 8.68 -7.81 -7.00
N HIS A 128 8.41 -7.55 -8.26
CA HIS A 128 7.94 -8.56 -9.21
C HIS A 128 8.97 -9.70 -9.37
N HIS A 129 10.26 -9.36 -9.52
CA HIS A 129 11.33 -10.37 -9.57
C HIS A 129 11.44 -11.19 -8.29
N ARG A 130 11.18 -10.60 -7.14
CA ARG A 130 11.14 -11.27 -5.84
C ARG A 130 9.94 -12.23 -5.70
N GLY A 131 8.89 -12.03 -6.52
CA GLY A 131 7.69 -12.85 -6.52
C GLY A 131 6.51 -12.24 -5.76
N SER A 132 6.47 -10.90 -5.60
CA SER A 132 5.30 -10.22 -5.06
C SER A 132 4.06 -10.56 -5.88
N ILE A 133 2.98 -10.91 -5.19
CA ILE A 133 1.72 -11.30 -5.81
C ILE A 133 0.83 -10.06 -5.87
N ASP A 134 0.56 -9.59 -7.07
CA ASP A 134 -0.37 -8.50 -7.31
C ASP A 134 -1.73 -9.07 -7.71
N PHE A 135 -2.74 -8.90 -6.86
CA PHE A 135 -4.12 -9.21 -7.20
C PHE A 135 -4.81 -7.95 -7.70
N ASP A 136 -4.99 -7.86 -8.99
CA ASP A 136 -5.65 -6.71 -9.62
C ASP A 136 -7.18 -6.92 -9.64
N PHE A 137 -7.80 -6.86 -8.46
CA PHE A 137 -9.25 -6.88 -8.38
C PHE A 137 -9.80 -5.47 -8.55
N PRO A 138 -10.70 -5.24 -9.52
CA PRO A 138 -11.30 -3.93 -9.69
C PRO A 138 -12.12 -3.55 -8.47
N GLU A 139 -11.71 -2.45 -7.80
CA GLU A 139 -12.52 -1.81 -6.77
C GLU A 139 -13.67 -1.05 -7.43
N SER A 140 -14.81 -0.97 -6.75
CA SER A 140 -15.98 -0.25 -7.26
C SER A 140 -16.08 1.13 -6.64
N LYS A 141 -16.17 2.17 -7.48
CA LYS A 141 -16.49 3.54 -7.08
C LYS A 141 -17.95 3.81 -7.31
N ILE A 142 -18.68 4.09 -6.22
CA ILE A 142 -20.10 4.47 -6.29
C ILE A 142 -20.19 5.96 -6.56
N ILE A 143 -20.91 6.35 -7.61
CA ILE A 143 -21.17 7.73 -7.96
C ILE A 143 -22.55 8.12 -7.45
N LEU A 144 -22.59 9.17 -6.61
CA LEU A 144 -23.81 9.68 -6.00
C LEU A 144 -24.25 10.97 -6.67
N ASN A 145 -25.56 11.20 -6.75
CA ASN A 145 -26.11 12.51 -7.12
C ASN A 145 -26.14 13.47 -5.91
N ALA A 146 -26.57 14.71 -6.13
CA ALA A 146 -26.68 15.74 -5.09
C ALA A 146 -27.64 15.36 -3.93
N ALA A 147 -28.53 14.38 -4.12
CA ALA A 147 -29.44 13.87 -3.13
C ALA A 147 -28.89 12.62 -2.39
N GLY A 148 -27.61 12.25 -2.64
CA GLY A 148 -26.97 11.10 -2.01
C GLY A 148 -27.44 9.73 -2.54
N ARG A 149 -28.13 9.69 -3.69
CA ARG A 149 -28.55 8.43 -4.33
C ARG A 149 -27.51 7.94 -5.32
N ALA A 150 -27.21 6.64 -5.30
CA ALA A 150 -26.31 6.03 -6.27
C ALA A 150 -26.94 6.13 -7.68
N ILE A 151 -26.18 6.71 -8.61
CA ILE A 151 -26.56 6.88 -10.02
C ILE A 151 -25.69 6.05 -10.96
N ASP A 152 -24.50 5.64 -10.52
CA ASP A 152 -23.59 4.82 -11.32
C ASP A 152 -22.60 4.09 -10.42
N ILE A 153 -22.05 2.97 -10.92
CA ILE A 153 -20.99 2.20 -10.28
C ILE A 153 -19.90 1.98 -11.34
N LYS A 154 -18.73 2.54 -11.11
CA LYS A 154 -17.58 2.42 -12.03
C LYS A 154 -16.44 1.67 -11.38
N PRO A 155 -15.66 0.89 -12.14
CA PRO A 155 -14.41 0.36 -11.63
C PRO A 155 -13.48 1.53 -11.27
N TYR A 156 -12.78 1.40 -10.14
CA TYR A 156 -11.67 2.25 -9.79
C TYR A 156 -10.40 1.65 -10.38
N GLU A 157 -9.78 2.34 -11.31
CA GLU A 157 -8.54 1.91 -11.93
C GLU A 157 -7.35 2.57 -11.25
N ALA A 158 -6.40 1.74 -10.81
CA ALA A 158 -5.11 2.25 -10.37
C ALA A 158 -4.40 2.94 -11.54
N ASN A 159 -3.84 4.11 -11.31
CA ASN A 159 -3.12 4.88 -12.32
C ASN A 159 -1.65 5.09 -11.92
N VAL A 160 -0.87 5.66 -12.84
CA VAL A 160 0.57 5.88 -12.63
C VAL A 160 0.86 6.65 -11.33
N ALA A 161 0.05 7.65 -10.98
CA ALA A 161 0.27 8.47 -9.79
C ALA A 161 -0.03 7.70 -8.49
N THR A 162 -1.10 6.87 -8.46
CA THR A 162 -1.41 6.01 -7.31
C THR A 162 -0.35 4.93 -7.10
N ARG A 163 0.17 4.37 -8.21
CA ARG A 163 1.25 3.36 -8.18
C ARG A 163 2.55 3.90 -7.61
N ILE A 164 2.94 5.13 -7.96
CA ILE A 164 4.13 5.80 -7.41
C ILE A 164 4.04 5.85 -5.88
N ILE A 165 2.92 6.32 -5.35
CA ILE A 165 2.73 6.43 -3.90
C ILE A 165 2.74 5.06 -3.22
N GLU A 166 2.06 4.07 -3.81
CA GLU A 166 2.05 2.69 -3.33
C GLU A 166 3.47 2.11 -3.22
N ASP A 167 4.28 2.24 -4.29
CA ASP A 167 5.64 1.71 -4.32
C ASP A 167 6.53 2.35 -3.24
N PHE A 168 6.40 3.65 -3.02
CA PHE A 168 7.16 4.37 -1.99
C PHE A 168 6.68 4.02 -0.58
N MET A 169 5.36 3.84 -0.40
CA MET A 169 4.80 3.37 0.86
C MET A 169 5.29 1.96 1.20
N LEU A 170 5.30 1.04 0.25
CA LEU A 170 5.79 -0.32 0.44
C LEU A 170 7.26 -0.32 0.83
N MET A 171 8.10 0.47 0.13
CA MET A 171 9.52 0.59 0.44
C MET A 171 9.75 1.11 1.87
N ALA A 172 9.05 2.16 2.28
CA ALA A 172 9.16 2.70 3.63
C ALA A 172 8.66 1.70 4.70
N ASN A 173 7.57 0.98 4.42
CA ASN A 173 7.05 -0.06 5.31
C ASN A 173 8.02 -1.21 5.52
N GLU A 174 8.66 -1.69 4.44
CA GLU A 174 9.70 -2.73 4.52
C GLU A 174 10.93 -2.22 5.29
N THR A 175 11.40 -1.00 5.01
CA THR A 175 12.57 -0.39 5.66
C THR A 175 12.40 -0.24 7.17
N VAL A 176 11.27 0.32 7.60
CA VAL A 176 10.97 0.50 9.03
C VAL A 176 10.82 -0.84 9.74
N ALA A 177 10.15 -1.82 9.11
CA ALA A 177 10.01 -3.15 9.69
C ALA A 177 11.35 -3.87 9.81
N GLU A 178 12.24 -3.72 8.84
CA GLU A 178 13.58 -4.32 8.88
C GLU A 178 14.43 -3.76 10.01
N GLU A 179 14.47 -2.43 10.19
CA GLU A 179 15.22 -1.80 11.27
C GLU A 179 14.69 -2.25 12.64
N CYS A 180 13.37 -2.14 12.86
CA CYS A 180 12.77 -2.55 14.13
C CYS A 180 13.01 -4.04 14.46
N CYS A 181 13.01 -4.90 13.45
CA CYS A 181 13.26 -6.32 13.62
C CYS A 181 14.75 -6.64 13.92
N ARG A 182 15.66 -5.92 13.27
CA ARG A 182 17.10 -6.10 13.51
C ARG A 182 17.53 -5.61 14.88
N ASP A 183 16.92 -4.52 15.34
CA ASP A 183 17.22 -3.91 16.63
C ASP A 183 16.44 -4.52 17.80
N ASP A 184 15.67 -5.59 17.53
CA ASP A 184 14.83 -6.32 18.51
C ASP A 184 13.89 -5.37 19.28
N MET A 185 13.37 -4.35 18.59
CA MET A 185 12.46 -3.38 19.21
C MET A 185 11.05 -3.97 19.34
N PRO A 186 10.34 -3.73 20.46
CA PRO A 186 8.93 -4.03 20.57
C PRO A 186 8.13 -3.29 19.48
N PHE A 187 7.61 -4.02 18.52
CA PHE A 187 6.97 -3.41 17.35
C PHE A 187 5.76 -4.22 16.88
N VAL A 188 4.90 -3.60 16.07
CA VAL A 188 3.74 -4.25 15.47
C VAL A 188 3.97 -4.43 13.97
N TYR A 189 4.13 -5.69 13.56
CA TYR A 189 4.31 -6.07 12.18
C TYR A 189 2.96 -6.39 11.50
N ARG A 190 2.92 -6.27 10.18
CA ARG A 190 1.85 -6.81 9.35
C ARG A 190 2.36 -8.07 8.69
N THR A 191 1.92 -9.21 9.16
CA THR A 191 2.40 -10.52 8.72
C THR A 191 1.38 -11.24 7.87
N HIS A 192 1.85 -12.02 6.92
CA HIS A 192 1.05 -12.87 6.06
C HIS A 192 1.73 -14.23 5.96
N GLU A 193 1.17 -15.20 6.64
CA GLU A 193 1.72 -16.56 6.70
C GLU A 193 1.59 -17.29 5.36
N THR A 194 2.38 -18.34 5.18
CA THR A 194 2.25 -19.27 4.05
C THR A 194 0.86 -19.91 4.05
N PRO A 195 0.29 -20.19 2.87
CA PRO A 195 -0.97 -20.89 2.74
C PRO A 195 -0.92 -22.29 3.38
N ASP A 196 -2.08 -22.80 3.75
CA ASP A 196 -2.25 -24.14 4.26
C ASP A 196 -1.90 -25.18 3.17
N PRO A 197 -0.98 -26.15 3.44
CA PRO A 197 -0.53 -27.12 2.43
C PRO A 197 -1.67 -27.95 1.81
N GLU A 198 -2.69 -28.35 2.60
CA GLU A 198 -3.82 -29.16 2.11
C GLU A 198 -4.70 -28.35 1.15
N LYS A 199 -4.91 -27.05 1.45
CA LYS A 199 -5.64 -26.14 0.57
C LYS A 199 -4.88 -25.86 -0.72
N VAL A 200 -3.56 -25.73 -0.64
CA VAL A 200 -2.69 -25.57 -1.81
C VAL A 200 -2.78 -26.80 -2.71
N GLU A 201 -2.69 -28.01 -2.15
CA GLU A 201 -2.78 -29.25 -2.95
C GLU A 201 -4.14 -29.38 -3.64
N SER A 202 -5.22 -29.06 -2.95
CA SER A 202 -6.57 -29.00 -3.52
C SER A 202 -6.66 -27.98 -4.66
N LEU A 203 -6.06 -26.80 -4.49
CA LEU A 203 -5.98 -25.77 -5.53
C LEU A 203 -5.20 -26.26 -6.75
N LEU A 204 -4.00 -26.82 -6.56
CA LEU A 204 -3.15 -27.28 -7.66
C LEU A 204 -3.82 -28.41 -8.45
N THR A 205 -4.51 -29.33 -7.77
CA THR A 205 -5.31 -30.40 -8.41
C THR A 205 -6.42 -29.81 -9.28
N LEU A 206 -7.15 -28.81 -8.79
CA LEU A 206 -8.21 -28.16 -9.54
C LEU A 206 -7.66 -27.42 -10.76
N LEU A 207 -6.57 -26.68 -10.61
CA LEU A 207 -5.91 -25.95 -11.70
C LEU A 207 -5.41 -26.93 -12.79
N HIS A 208 -4.79 -28.04 -12.39
CA HIS A 208 -4.35 -29.08 -13.31
C HIS A 208 -5.53 -29.65 -14.14
N ASN A 209 -6.66 -29.93 -13.46
CA ASN A 209 -7.87 -30.44 -14.13
C ASN A 209 -8.50 -29.42 -15.11
N GLN A 210 -8.21 -28.14 -14.92
CA GLN A 210 -8.61 -27.07 -15.85
C GLN A 210 -7.58 -26.78 -16.95
N GLY A 211 -6.50 -27.56 -17.02
CA GLY A 211 -5.43 -27.39 -18.01
C GLY A 211 -4.49 -26.22 -17.74
N VAL A 212 -4.53 -25.64 -16.54
CA VAL A 212 -3.57 -24.59 -16.15
C VAL A 212 -2.25 -25.24 -15.78
N PRO A 213 -1.12 -24.79 -16.37
CA PRO A 213 0.18 -25.36 -16.04
C PRO A 213 0.55 -25.00 -14.60
N VAL A 214 0.72 -26.00 -13.76
CA VAL A 214 1.13 -25.82 -12.36
C VAL A 214 2.43 -26.54 -12.11
N GLN A 215 3.38 -25.83 -11.53
CA GLN A 215 4.67 -26.40 -11.08
C GLN A 215 4.85 -26.04 -9.60
N LYS A 216 5.18 -27.04 -8.80
CA LYS A 216 5.55 -26.89 -7.39
C LYS A 216 6.92 -27.53 -7.19
N HIS A 217 7.88 -26.75 -6.71
CA HIS A 217 9.27 -27.17 -6.56
C HIS A 217 9.67 -27.46 -5.09
N GLY A 218 8.77 -27.86 -4.24
CA GLY A 218 9.08 -28.11 -2.83
C GLY A 218 7.89 -28.62 -2.04
N GLN A 219 8.05 -28.68 -0.73
CA GLN A 219 6.96 -29.06 0.16
C GLN A 219 5.93 -27.95 0.32
N GLU A 220 6.40 -26.69 0.36
CA GLU A 220 5.56 -25.50 0.49
C GLU A 220 5.57 -24.71 -0.80
N ILE A 221 4.43 -24.09 -1.15
CA ILE A 221 4.32 -23.21 -2.30
C ILE A 221 4.98 -21.88 -1.98
N THR A 222 5.68 -21.32 -2.95
CA THR A 222 6.33 -20.00 -2.84
C THR A 222 5.46 -18.91 -3.43
N PRO A 223 5.64 -17.63 -3.03
CA PRO A 223 4.97 -16.51 -3.67
C PRO A 223 5.23 -16.45 -5.19
N LYS A 224 6.45 -16.78 -5.62
CA LYS A 224 6.84 -16.78 -7.04
C LYS A 224 6.07 -17.82 -7.86
N GLU A 225 5.80 -18.98 -7.29
CA GLU A 225 4.99 -20.01 -7.96
C GLU A 225 3.54 -19.57 -8.13
N ILE A 226 2.96 -18.91 -7.11
CA ILE A 226 1.62 -18.30 -7.21
C ILE A 226 1.60 -17.21 -8.28
N GLN A 227 2.61 -16.33 -8.30
CA GLN A 227 2.74 -15.30 -9.33
C GLN A 227 2.76 -15.93 -10.73
N THR A 228 3.57 -16.96 -10.96
CA THR A 228 3.65 -17.66 -12.25
C THR A 228 2.31 -18.28 -12.66
N ILE A 229 1.56 -18.82 -11.70
CA ILE A 229 0.21 -19.33 -11.98
C ILE A 229 -0.71 -18.19 -12.43
N LEU A 230 -0.71 -17.06 -11.73
CA LEU A 230 -1.52 -15.88 -12.08
C LEU A 230 -1.16 -15.34 -13.46
N GLU A 231 0.13 -15.21 -13.77
CA GLU A 231 0.63 -14.81 -15.10
C GLU A 231 0.15 -15.77 -16.21
N SER A 232 0.10 -17.07 -15.92
CA SER A 232 -0.32 -18.09 -16.90
C SER A 232 -1.81 -18.07 -17.24
N ILE A 233 -2.62 -17.46 -16.40
CA ILE A 233 -4.08 -17.35 -16.61
C ILE A 233 -4.52 -15.96 -17.06
N GLU A 234 -3.60 -15.01 -17.15
CA GLU A 234 -3.89 -13.62 -17.55
C GLU A 234 -4.59 -13.60 -18.92
N GLY A 235 -5.70 -12.87 -19.02
CA GLY A 235 -6.50 -12.76 -20.23
C GLY A 235 -7.39 -13.98 -20.57
N LEU A 236 -7.36 -15.04 -19.76
CA LEU A 236 -8.26 -16.19 -19.95
C LEU A 236 -9.67 -15.86 -19.43
N PRO A 237 -10.74 -16.41 -20.06
CA PRO A 237 -12.13 -16.16 -19.64
C PRO A 237 -12.43 -16.53 -18.18
N ASN A 238 -11.70 -17.48 -17.60
CA ASN A 238 -11.84 -17.96 -16.22
C ASN A 238 -10.84 -17.34 -15.24
N GLU A 239 -10.00 -16.39 -15.70
CA GLU A 239 -9.03 -15.67 -14.84
C GLU A 239 -9.65 -15.12 -13.55
N PRO A 240 -10.80 -14.38 -13.56
CA PRO A 240 -11.35 -13.82 -12.33
C PRO A 240 -11.78 -14.88 -11.30
N GLN A 241 -12.25 -16.05 -11.78
CA GLN A 241 -12.64 -17.16 -10.92
C GLN A 241 -11.43 -17.83 -10.29
N ILE A 242 -10.39 -18.09 -11.08
CA ILE A 242 -9.15 -18.71 -10.61
C ILE A 242 -8.43 -17.78 -9.64
N SER A 243 -8.29 -16.49 -9.94
CA SER A 243 -7.67 -15.50 -9.07
C SER A 243 -8.35 -15.41 -7.70
N ARG A 244 -9.71 -15.46 -7.68
CA ARG A 244 -10.46 -15.51 -6.42
C ARG A 244 -10.24 -16.82 -5.65
N LEU A 245 -10.10 -17.93 -6.33
CA LEU A 245 -9.81 -19.22 -5.71
C LEU A 245 -8.42 -19.22 -5.07
N ILE A 246 -7.42 -18.71 -5.79
CA ILE A 246 -6.06 -18.54 -5.27
C ILE A 246 -6.09 -17.63 -4.02
N LEU A 247 -6.77 -16.48 -4.09
CA LEU A 247 -6.90 -15.57 -2.94
C LEU A 247 -7.53 -16.24 -1.72
N ARG A 248 -8.58 -17.07 -1.93
CA ARG A 248 -9.24 -17.81 -0.84
C ARG A 248 -8.37 -18.91 -0.23
N THR A 249 -7.42 -19.42 -0.97
CA THR A 249 -6.45 -20.42 -0.49
C THR A 249 -5.41 -19.79 0.41
N MET A 250 -5.13 -18.49 0.22
CA MET A 250 -4.21 -17.75 1.07
C MET A 250 -4.78 -17.49 2.46
N LYS A 251 -3.91 -17.37 3.45
CA LYS A 251 -4.28 -16.90 4.78
C LYS A 251 -4.56 -15.40 4.75
N GLN A 252 -5.25 -14.90 5.76
CA GLN A 252 -5.42 -13.45 5.93
C GLN A 252 -4.19 -12.86 6.61
N ALA A 253 -3.74 -11.70 6.14
CA ALA A 253 -2.71 -10.94 6.82
C ALA A 253 -3.24 -10.44 8.18
N LYS A 254 -2.38 -10.43 9.19
CA LYS A 254 -2.73 -10.04 10.57
C LYS A 254 -1.67 -9.12 11.16
N TYR A 255 -2.02 -8.43 12.23
CA TYR A 255 -1.04 -7.70 13.05
C TYR A 255 -0.50 -8.61 14.13
N THR A 256 0.82 -8.65 14.29
CA THR A 256 1.52 -9.44 15.31
C THR A 256 2.71 -8.68 15.85
N THR A 257 3.24 -9.12 16.99
CA THR A 257 4.52 -8.65 17.53
C THR A 257 5.70 -9.50 17.05
N GLU A 258 5.44 -10.56 16.29
CA GLU A 258 6.45 -11.45 15.73
C GLU A 258 6.77 -11.06 14.30
N CYS A 259 8.06 -10.93 13.97
CA CYS A 259 8.55 -10.59 12.63
C CYS A 259 8.64 -11.85 11.75
N SER A 260 7.52 -12.31 11.19
CA SER A 260 7.44 -13.53 10.37
C SER A 260 7.31 -13.30 8.85
N GLY A 261 7.40 -12.04 8.41
CA GLY A 261 7.33 -11.67 6.99
C GLY A 261 5.92 -11.61 6.41
N HIS A 262 5.84 -11.35 5.10
CA HIS A 262 4.58 -11.17 4.38
C HIS A 262 4.59 -11.95 3.07
N PHE A 263 3.92 -13.10 3.04
CA PHE A 263 3.89 -14.02 1.90
C PHE A 263 3.46 -13.33 0.61
N GLY A 264 2.30 -12.66 0.59
CA GLY A 264 1.77 -12.04 -0.64
C GLY A 264 2.68 -10.96 -1.24
N LEU A 265 3.47 -10.24 -0.44
CA LEU A 265 4.45 -9.27 -0.90
C LEU A 265 5.84 -9.88 -1.16
N ALA A 266 6.00 -11.17 -0.90
CA ALA A 266 7.31 -11.81 -0.88
C ALA A 266 8.34 -11.00 -0.04
N ALA A 267 7.88 -10.35 1.04
CA ALA A 267 8.67 -9.48 1.88
C ALA A 267 9.10 -10.20 3.16
N LYS A 268 10.39 -10.11 3.51
CA LYS A 268 10.92 -10.67 4.74
C LYS A 268 10.49 -9.88 5.97
N TYR A 269 10.34 -8.58 5.83
CA TYR A 269 9.96 -7.64 6.86
C TYR A 269 8.82 -6.78 6.33
N TYR A 270 7.75 -6.59 7.10
CA TYR A 270 6.68 -5.70 6.68
C TYR A 270 5.88 -5.16 7.87
N CYS A 271 5.56 -3.89 7.80
CA CYS A 271 4.69 -3.22 8.75
C CYS A 271 3.80 -2.22 8.02
N HIS A 272 2.92 -1.58 8.75
CA HIS A 272 2.09 -0.49 8.24
C HIS A 272 2.54 0.88 8.75
N PHE A 273 3.82 1.22 8.62
CA PHE A 273 4.33 2.54 8.96
C PHE A 273 3.57 3.67 8.25
N THR A 274 3.31 3.51 6.95
CA THR A 274 2.63 4.52 6.14
C THR A 274 1.12 4.43 6.16
N SER A 275 0.58 3.32 6.63
CA SER A 275 -0.86 3.16 6.68
C SER A 275 -1.48 4.03 7.75
N PRO A 276 -2.69 4.45 7.49
CA PRO A 276 -3.33 5.56 8.11
C PRO A 276 -3.34 5.46 9.60
N ILE A 277 -2.42 6.13 10.10
CA ILE A 277 -2.26 6.19 11.49
C ILE A 277 -3.21 7.13 12.16
N ARG A 278 -4.00 7.83 11.45
CA ARG A 278 -5.11 8.51 12.06
C ARG A 278 -6.09 7.51 12.64
N ARG A 279 -5.71 6.32 12.63
CA ARG A 279 -6.21 5.25 13.44
C ARG A 279 -5.81 5.37 14.88
#